data_bd1d14a0ccbd5fc16334b63525bae17e
#
_entry.id   bd1d14a0ccbd5fc16334b63525bae17e
#
_cell.length_a   1.000
_cell.length_b   1.000
_cell.length_c   1.000
_cell.angle_alpha   90.00
_cell.angle_beta   90.00
_cell.angle_gamma   90.00
#
_symmetry.space_group_name_H-M   'P 1'
#
loop_
_entity.id
_entity.type
_entity.pdbx_description
1 polymer ?
#
loop_
_entity_poly.entity_id
_entity_poly.type
_entity_poly.pdbx_seq_one_letter_code
_entity_poly.pdbx_strand_id
1 'polypeptide(L)'
;MPSPPASASLPTKLGYSIGNLGKSVVWTSFENFMLFYLVSIAGLPPLVAGSLLAATLLWDALFDLAVALWADARGGGDRLGRLIVMGAPMCAIGFWLVFALDRLAAIAAAILLCRIGYSLCDVGHNTLLVRVARTPRDATSVSGYRLIFSACGAALVALASTWSLAPAAAAARQAAFATGALAGGAIYVVTLATAWFATRHLGGPAACTNPLPVSRGGRLRALWRHGPFRRTLLVAAVQAGIVPLFLRTLPFFGQAVHQDAGWAGPALATITLGQSLSLPGWMALSRRLPPIVIARIGHAMTIVAMLGLVIASRGIGGTVLLMLLGMALAATNLALWAMLALAAQRPETSGDTNEATPVGLFLTTLKSAAAIGNLVSGTMVALTTSPMTSAPDGPDLTAGVLLLPVVGCLLALYVLRPRGAPAASVP
;
A
#
# COMPACT_ATOMS: atom_id res chain seq x y z
N MET A 1 5.13 41.81 4.03
CA MET A 1 4.76 40.43 3.64
C MET A 1 5.93 39.52 4.00
N PRO A 2 5.76 38.45 4.75
CA PRO A 2 6.84 37.51 4.99
C PRO A 2 7.28 36.90 3.66
N SER A 3 8.60 36.77 3.46
CA SER A 3 9.16 36.15 2.26
C SER A 3 8.60 34.75 2.08
N PRO A 4 8.25 34.32 0.86
CA PRO A 4 7.74 32.99 0.62
C PRO A 4 8.76 31.94 1.16
N PRO A 5 8.28 30.84 1.76
CA PRO A 5 9.18 29.84 2.32
C PRO A 5 10.12 29.30 1.23
N ALA A 6 11.41 29.30 1.50
CA ALA A 6 12.41 28.78 0.57
C ALA A 6 12.15 27.30 0.28
N SER A 7 12.21 26.92 -0.99
CA SER A 7 12.09 25.52 -1.44
C SER A 7 13.18 24.66 -0.81
N ALA A 8 12.85 23.44 -0.39
CA ALA A 8 13.84 22.50 0.09
C ALA A 8 14.85 22.13 -1.01
N SER A 9 16.11 21.93 -0.64
CA SER A 9 17.16 21.56 -1.59
C SER A 9 16.91 20.19 -2.23
N LEU A 10 17.43 19.97 -3.43
CA LEU A 10 17.30 18.68 -4.13
C LEU A 10 17.86 17.49 -3.30
N PRO A 11 19.04 17.60 -2.64
CA PRO A 11 19.53 16.54 -1.77
C PRO A 11 18.57 16.23 -0.62
N THR A 12 17.95 17.23 -0.01
CA THR A 12 16.95 17.03 1.05
C THR A 12 15.71 16.29 0.53
N LYS A 13 15.21 16.64 -0.67
CA LYS A 13 14.06 16.00 -1.29
C LYS A 13 14.35 14.54 -1.64
N LEU A 14 15.50 14.27 -2.25
CA LEU A 14 15.92 12.91 -2.58
C LEU A 14 16.20 12.08 -1.32
N GLY A 15 16.94 12.64 -0.36
CA GLY A 15 17.25 12.00 0.91
C GLY A 15 16.00 11.67 1.72
N TYR A 16 14.97 12.52 1.72
CA TYR A 16 13.67 12.19 2.28
C TYR A 16 12.99 11.05 1.51
N SER A 17 12.97 11.15 0.20
CA SER A 17 12.17 10.24 -0.65
C SER A 17 12.72 8.82 -0.69
N ILE A 18 14.03 8.61 -0.48
CA ILE A 18 14.66 7.28 -0.46
C ILE A 18 14.10 6.39 0.66
N GLY A 19 13.56 6.96 1.75
CA GLY A 19 12.89 6.19 2.80
C GLY A 19 11.72 5.36 2.28
N ASN A 20 11.11 5.76 1.16
CA ASN A 20 10.05 4.98 0.51
C ASN A 20 10.55 3.68 -0.13
N LEU A 21 11.83 3.58 -0.49
CA LEU A 21 12.42 2.34 -1.01
C LEU A 21 12.35 1.24 0.06
N GLY A 22 12.91 1.48 1.25
CA GLY A 22 12.86 0.49 2.33
C GLY A 22 11.43 0.17 2.78
N LYS A 23 10.56 1.17 2.89
CA LYS A 23 9.13 0.97 3.19
C LYS A 23 8.46 0.07 2.16
N SER A 24 8.75 0.27 0.88
CA SER A 24 8.20 -0.54 -0.20
C SER A 24 8.73 -1.97 -0.17
N VAL A 25 9.99 -2.21 0.20
CA VAL A 25 10.54 -3.57 0.37
C VAL A 25 9.73 -4.35 1.40
N VAL A 26 9.54 -3.81 2.60
CA VAL A 26 8.79 -4.49 3.66
C VAL A 26 7.32 -4.66 3.27
N TRP A 27 6.68 -3.59 2.81
CA TRP A 27 5.26 -3.62 2.44
C TRP A 27 4.96 -4.62 1.33
N THR A 28 5.73 -4.58 0.22
CA THR A 28 5.53 -5.46 -0.94
C THR A 28 5.76 -6.92 -0.57
N SER A 29 6.73 -7.21 0.30
CA SER A 29 6.98 -8.57 0.80
C SER A 29 5.78 -9.12 1.58
N PHE A 30 5.20 -8.31 2.47
CA PHE A 30 4.00 -8.71 3.22
C PHE A 30 2.77 -8.88 2.33
N GLU A 31 2.53 -7.94 1.41
CA GLU A 31 1.33 -7.97 0.56
C GLU A 31 1.33 -9.14 -0.44
N ASN A 32 2.49 -9.49 -1.00
CA ASN A 32 2.53 -10.41 -2.13
C ASN A 32 3.03 -11.82 -1.78
N PHE A 33 3.82 -11.98 -0.73
CA PHE A 33 4.48 -13.26 -0.45
C PHE A 33 4.22 -13.83 0.94
N MET A 34 3.73 -13.04 1.89
CA MET A 34 3.59 -13.49 3.27
C MET A 34 2.56 -14.61 3.40
N LEU A 35 1.41 -14.52 2.71
CA LEU A 35 0.40 -15.59 2.74
C LEU A 35 0.99 -16.90 2.22
N PHE A 36 1.71 -16.86 1.10
CA PHE A 36 2.37 -18.05 0.54
C PHE A 36 3.41 -18.62 1.50
N TYR A 37 4.24 -17.77 2.11
CA TYR A 37 5.24 -18.20 3.09
C TYR A 37 4.59 -18.93 4.26
N LEU A 38 3.58 -18.35 4.87
CA LEU A 38 2.89 -18.92 6.02
C LEU A 38 2.20 -20.25 5.70
N VAL A 39 1.61 -20.37 4.50
CA VAL A 39 0.91 -21.60 4.09
C VAL A 39 1.86 -22.67 3.57
N SER A 40 2.69 -22.33 2.57
CA SER A 40 3.45 -23.31 1.80
C SER A 40 4.83 -23.63 2.39
N ILE A 41 5.36 -22.79 3.29
CA ILE A 41 6.69 -22.95 3.89
C ILE A 41 6.56 -23.20 5.40
N ALA A 42 5.84 -22.34 6.12
CA ALA A 42 5.63 -22.49 7.56
C ALA A 42 4.53 -23.51 7.90
N GLY A 43 3.79 -24.04 6.89
CA GLY A 43 2.82 -25.13 7.08
C GLY A 43 1.53 -24.73 7.79
N LEU A 44 1.18 -23.43 7.84
CA LEU A 44 -0.06 -23.00 8.48
C LEU A 44 -1.28 -23.31 7.60
N PRO A 45 -2.42 -23.68 8.20
CA PRO A 45 -3.67 -23.72 7.46
C PRO A 45 -3.97 -22.35 6.82
N PRO A 46 -4.42 -22.27 5.54
CA PRO A 46 -4.57 -21.01 4.82
C PRO A 46 -5.49 -19.99 5.51
N LEU A 47 -6.58 -20.49 6.13
CA LEU A 47 -7.49 -19.63 6.89
C LEU A 47 -6.82 -19.02 8.13
N VAL A 48 -5.99 -19.78 8.84
CA VAL A 48 -5.21 -19.30 10.00
C VAL A 48 -4.20 -18.25 9.55
N ALA A 49 -3.48 -18.49 8.47
CA ALA A 49 -2.53 -17.53 7.89
C ALA A 49 -3.22 -16.23 7.46
N GLY A 50 -4.33 -16.33 6.73
CA GLY A 50 -5.12 -15.16 6.32
C GLY A 50 -5.68 -14.38 7.52
N SER A 51 -6.18 -15.06 8.54
CA SER A 51 -6.69 -14.46 9.78
C SER A 51 -5.58 -13.75 10.56
N LEU A 52 -4.39 -14.36 10.67
CA LEU A 52 -3.24 -13.76 11.32
C LEU A 52 -2.81 -12.45 10.62
N LEU A 53 -2.71 -12.49 9.29
CA LEU A 53 -2.38 -11.30 8.50
C LEU A 53 -3.45 -10.21 8.62
N ALA A 54 -4.73 -10.59 8.62
CA ALA A 54 -5.83 -9.67 8.82
C ALA A 54 -5.78 -9.00 10.20
N ALA A 55 -5.61 -9.79 11.26
CA ALA A 55 -5.54 -9.28 12.63
C ALA A 55 -4.36 -8.31 12.84
N THR A 56 -3.18 -8.67 12.32
CA THR A 56 -2.00 -7.81 12.46
C THR A 56 -2.12 -6.52 11.65
N LEU A 57 -2.81 -6.55 10.51
CA LEU A 57 -3.04 -5.36 9.69
C LEU A 57 -4.12 -4.44 10.28
N LEU A 58 -5.15 -5.02 10.93
CA LEU A 58 -6.11 -4.24 11.71
C LEU A 58 -5.44 -3.56 12.91
N TRP A 59 -4.55 -4.27 13.59
CA TRP A 59 -3.71 -3.70 14.64
C TRP A 59 -2.91 -2.49 14.12
N ASP A 60 -2.23 -2.66 12.98
CA ASP A 60 -1.45 -1.62 12.32
C ASP A 60 -2.33 -0.40 11.99
N ALA A 61 -3.54 -0.61 11.47
CA ALA A 61 -4.50 0.44 11.17
C ALA A 61 -4.91 1.24 12.43
N LEU A 62 -5.19 0.55 13.54
CA LEU A 62 -5.55 1.19 14.81
C LEU A 62 -4.37 1.95 15.42
N PHE A 63 -3.17 1.37 15.33
CA PHE A 63 -1.96 1.97 15.87
C PHE A 63 -1.57 3.23 15.09
N ASP A 64 -1.65 3.24 13.77
CA ASP A 64 -1.43 4.43 12.92
C ASP A 64 -2.38 5.57 13.31
N LEU A 65 -3.67 5.25 13.47
CA LEU A 65 -4.66 6.24 13.87
C LEU A 65 -4.35 6.81 15.26
N ALA A 66 -3.98 5.96 16.21
CA ALA A 66 -3.62 6.38 17.57
C ALA A 66 -2.39 7.29 17.57
N VAL A 67 -1.34 6.94 16.81
CA VAL A 67 -0.12 7.74 16.66
C VAL A 67 -0.40 9.06 15.96
N ALA A 68 -1.23 9.08 14.91
CA ALA A 68 -1.62 10.30 14.21
C ALA A 68 -2.42 11.26 15.11
N LEU A 69 -3.40 10.73 15.85
CA LEU A 69 -4.18 11.51 16.83
C LEU A 69 -3.30 12.03 17.98
N TRP A 70 -2.34 11.24 18.45
CA TRP A 70 -1.37 11.65 19.44
C TRP A 70 -0.44 12.74 18.91
N ALA A 71 -0.01 12.64 17.67
CA ALA A 71 0.82 13.63 17.00
C ALA A 71 0.12 14.98 16.89
N ASP A 72 -1.15 14.99 16.48
CA ASP A 72 -1.96 16.20 16.36
C ASP A 72 -2.19 16.86 17.72
N ALA A 73 -2.35 16.06 18.79
CA ALA A 73 -2.61 16.58 20.13
C ALA A 73 -1.39 17.27 20.78
N ARG A 74 -0.16 16.96 20.37
CA ARG A 74 1.07 17.39 21.07
C ARG A 74 2.00 18.31 20.27
N GLY A 75 1.66 18.66 19.03
CA GLY A 75 2.41 19.63 18.23
C GLY A 75 3.90 19.30 18.02
N GLY A 76 4.30 18.03 18.10
CA GLY A 76 5.70 17.67 18.30
C GLY A 76 6.43 17.08 17.11
N GLY A 77 6.79 17.89 16.13
CA GLY A 77 7.55 17.45 14.97
C GLY A 77 8.88 16.72 15.29
N ASP A 78 9.60 17.10 16.34
CA ASP A 78 10.88 16.46 16.71
C ASP A 78 10.70 15.08 17.33
N ARG A 79 9.56 14.83 17.97
CA ARG A 79 9.24 13.52 18.55
C ARG A 79 8.98 12.49 17.48
N LEU A 80 8.34 12.89 16.37
CA LEU A 80 8.01 11.99 15.26
C LEU A 80 9.26 11.57 14.48
N GLY A 81 10.24 12.45 14.30
CA GLY A 81 11.55 12.07 13.75
C GLY A 81 12.25 11.00 14.59
N ARG A 82 12.18 11.07 15.93
CA ARG A 82 12.70 10.03 16.84
C ARG A 82 11.99 8.69 16.70
N LEU A 83 10.70 8.68 16.32
CA LEU A 83 9.98 7.42 16.07
C LEU A 83 10.60 6.62 14.93
N ILE A 84 11.17 7.27 13.91
CA ILE A 84 11.90 6.59 12.84
C ILE A 84 13.12 5.84 13.41
N VAL A 85 13.90 6.49 14.28
CA VAL A 85 15.11 5.89 14.86
C VAL A 85 14.78 4.68 15.73
N MET A 86 13.65 4.70 16.44
CA MET A 86 13.20 3.56 17.26
C MET A 86 12.50 2.49 16.41
N GLY A 87 11.64 2.91 15.48
CA GLY A 87 10.82 2.00 14.69
C GLY A 87 11.61 1.24 13.64
N ALA A 88 12.65 1.83 13.04
CA ALA A 88 13.37 1.19 11.94
C ALA A 88 14.10 -0.11 12.36
N PRO A 89 14.85 -0.16 13.48
CA PRO A 89 15.43 -1.41 13.96
C PRO A 89 14.37 -2.44 14.37
N MET A 90 13.29 -2.00 15.05
CA MET A 90 12.20 -2.90 15.44
C MET A 90 11.54 -3.55 14.22
N CYS A 91 11.25 -2.77 13.19
CA CYS A 91 10.70 -3.28 11.94
C CYS A 91 11.66 -4.27 11.26
N ALA A 92 12.93 -3.92 11.13
CA ALA A 92 13.94 -4.76 10.48
C ALA A 92 14.15 -6.09 11.21
N ILE A 93 14.29 -6.06 12.53
CA ILE A 93 14.43 -7.26 13.35
C ILE A 93 13.17 -8.12 13.26
N GLY A 94 11.99 -7.52 13.43
CA GLY A 94 10.71 -8.23 13.29
C GLY A 94 10.55 -8.85 11.91
N PHE A 95 10.89 -8.12 10.84
CA PHE A 95 10.81 -8.60 9.46
C PHE A 95 11.70 -9.82 9.22
N TRP A 96 12.94 -9.80 9.72
CA TRP A 96 13.85 -10.95 9.65
C TRP A 96 13.33 -12.14 10.47
N LEU A 97 12.91 -11.92 11.73
CA LEU A 97 12.44 -12.96 12.63
C LEU A 97 11.21 -13.72 12.10
N VAL A 98 10.33 -13.05 11.33
CA VAL A 98 9.18 -13.71 10.70
C VAL A 98 9.60 -14.92 9.88
N PHE A 99 10.72 -14.82 9.17
CA PHE A 99 11.22 -15.88 8.28
C PHE A 99 12.28 -16.77 8.93
N ALA A 100 12.83 -16.36 10.07
CA ALA A 100 13.86 -17.11 10.78
C ALA A 100 13.30 -18.03 11.89
N LEU A 101 12.02 -17.89 12.24
CA LEU A 101 11.40 -18.65 13.33
C LEU A 101 10.44 -19.71 12.81
N ASP A 102 10.30 -20.82 13.56
CA ASP A 102 9.48 -21.98 13.15
C ASP A 102 8.17 -22.10 13.94
N ARG A 103 8.10 -21.50 15.15
CA ARG A 103 6.91 -21.60 16.01
C ARG A 103 5.89 -20.53 15.68
N LEU A 104 4.64 -20.91 15.46
CA LEU A 104 3.53 -20.00 15.12
C LEU A 104 3.44 -18.79 16.05
N ALA A 105 3.48 -19.00 17.36
CA ALA A 105 3.41 -17.91 18.33
C ALA A 105 4.59 -16.91 18.19
N ALA A 106 5.80 -17.42 17.90
CA ALA A 106 6.98 -16.61 17.68
C ALA A 106 6.90 -15.83 16.34
N ILE A 107 6.41 -16.48 15.28
CA ILE A 107 6.14 -15.83 13.98
C ILE A 107 5.10 -14.71 14.16
N ALA A 108 4.00 -14.97 14.87
CA ALA A 108 2.96 -13.97 15.12
C ALA A 108 3.52 -12.77 15.92
N ALA A 109 4.32 -13.03 16.96
CA ALA A 109 5.00 -11.98 17.73
C ALA A 109 5.99 -11.18 16.86
N ALA A 110 6.73 -11.85 15.97
CA ALA A 110 7.65 -11.20 15.02
C ALA A 110 6.90 -10.31 14.01
N ILE A 111 5.77 -10.78 13.47
CA ILE A 111 4.90 -9.96 12.61
C ILE A 111 4.41 -8.72 13.37
N LEU A 112 3.95 -8.87 14.60
CA LEU A 112 3.48 -7.77 15.41
C LEU A 112 4.61 -6.75 15.70
N LEU A 113 5.80 -7.22 16.06
CA LEU A 113 6.97 -6.38 16.26
C LEU A 113 7.33 -5.59 14.98
N CYS A 114 7.34 -6.28 13.83
CA CYS A 114 7.57 -5.66 12.53
C CYS A 114 6.53 -4.57 12.24
N ARG A 115 5.24 -4.85 12.47
CA ARG A 115 4.14 -3.91 12.23
C ARG A 115 4.21 -2.69 13.14
N ILE A 116 4.50 -2.85 14.44
CA ILE A 116 4.71 -1.73 15.35
C ILE A 116 5.85 -0.84 14.86
N GLY A 117 7.00 -1.43 14.54
CA GLY A 117 8.15 -0.71 14.00
C GLY A 117 7.83 0.02 12.69
N TYR A 118 7.11 -0.65 11.79
CA TYR A 118 6.67 -0.08 10.51
C TYR A 118 5.76 1.14 10.72
N SER A 119 4.73 1.03 11.56
CA SER A 119 3.81 2.14 11.88
C SER A 119 4.53 3.35 12.48
N LEU A 120 5.45 3.15 13.43
CA LEU A 120 6.24 4.23 13.99
C LEU A 120 7.01 4.98 12.90
N CYS A 121 7.66 4.23 12.01
CA CYS A 121 8.37 4.81 10.88
C CYS A 121 7.44 5.48 9.87
N ASP A 122 6.29 4.87 9.59
CA ASP A 122 5.36 5.37 8.58
C ASP A 122 4.77 6.71 8.99
N VAL A 123 4.29 6.82 10.23
CA VAL A 123 3.79 8.08 10.79
C VAL A 123 4.91 9.12 10.87
N GLY A 124 6.09 8.74 11.38
CA GLY A 124 7.24 9.64 11.48
C GLY A 124 7.69 10.18 10.12
N HIS A 125 7.88 9.30 9.14
CA HIS A 125 8.32 9.66 7.81
C HIS A 125 7.28 10.48 7.04
N ASN A 126 6.00 10.11 7.09
CA ASN A 126 4.95 10.88 6.41
C ASN A 126 4.76 12.28 7.02
N THR A 127 4.99 12.44 8.32
CA THR A 127 4.96 13.77 8.96
C THR A 127 6.10 14.66 8.47
N LEU A 128 7.28 14.11 8.21
CA LEU A 128 8.39 14.86 7.64
C LEU A 128 8.09 15.39 6.22
N LEU A 129 7.14 14.79 5.49
CA LEU A 129 6.68 15.31 4.20
C LEU A 129 6.26 16.76 4.28
N VAL A 130 5.53 17.15 5.33
CA VAL A 130 5.05 18.53 5.52
C VAL A 130 6.21 19.52 5.63
N ARG A 131 7.34 19.08 6.19
CA ARG A 131 8.55 19.92 6.32
C ARG A 131 9.34 20.04 5.04
N VAL A 132 9.30 19.03 4.18
CA VAL A 132 10.04 18.96 2.90
C VAL A 132 9.23 19.62 1.77
N ALA A 133 7.91 19.41 1.75
CA ALA A 133 7.00 19.92 0.73
C ALA A 133 6.44 21.30 1.11
N ARG A 134 7.30 22.33 1.09
CA ARG A 134 6.94 23.70 1.52
C ARG A 134 6.17 24.49 0.48
N THR A 135 6.25 24.10 -0.78
CA THR A 135 5.56 24.72 -1.90
C THR A 135 4.79 23.66 -2.70
N PRO A 136 3.74 24.03 -3.47
CA PRO A 136 3.06 23.09 -4.36
C PRO A 136 4.01 22.38 -5.34
N ARG A 137 5.05 23.08 -5.79
CA ARG A 137 6.09 22.55 -6.68
C ARG A 137 6.95 21.50 -5.96
N ASP A 138 7.27 21.73 -4.68
CA ASP A 138 7.99 20.75 -3.85
C ASP A 138 7.15 19.51 -3.61
N ALA A 139 5.86 19.67 -3.30
CA ALA A 139 4.94 18.57 -3.07
C ALA A 139 4.87 17.64 -4.30
N THR A 140 4.78 18.19 -5.50
CA THR A 140 4.75 17.43 -6.74
C THR A 140 6.07 16.67 -6.98
N SER A 141 7.21 17.36 -6.83
CA SER A 141 8.53 16.73 -7.07
C SER A 141 8.84 15.65 -6.04
N VAL A 142 8.58 15.90 -4.76
CA VAL A 142 8.79 14.93 -3.68
C VAL A 142 7.88 13.70 -3.87
N SER A 143 6.61 13.89 -4.25
CA SER A 143 5.71 12.78 -4.55
C SER A 143 6.23 11.93 -5.71
N GLY A 144 6.74 12.54 -6.77
CA GLY A 144 7.37 11.84 -7.88
C GLY A 144 8.59 11.00 -7.44
N TYR A 145 9.51 11.59 -6.67
CA TYR A 145 10.66 10.85 -6.15
C TYR A 145 10.27 9.71 -5.22
N ARG A 146 9.28 9.91 -4.35
CA ARG A 146 8.74 8.84 -3.49
C ARG A 146 8.23 7.65 -4.30
N LEU A 147 7.50 7.90 -5.38
CA LEU A 147 6.98 6.85 -6.25
C LEU A 147 8.09 6.09 -6.97
N ILE A 148 9.13 6.79 -7.46
CA ILE A 148 10.31 6.15 -8.07
C ILE A 148 10.99 5.22 -7.05
N PHE A 149 11.29 5.70 -5.84
CA PHE A 149 11.91 4.87 -4.82
C PHE A 149 11.02 3.71 -4.35
N SER A 150 9.70 3.91 -4.31
CA SER A 150 8.77 2.81 -4.03
C SER A 150 8.79 1.74 -5.11
N ALA A 151 8.82 2.15 -6.38
CA ALA A 151 8.93 1.22 -7.51
C ALA A 151 10.25 0.45 -7.49
N CYS A 152 11.37 1.10 -7.15
CA CYS A 152 12.66 0.43 -6.95
C CYS A 152 12.59 -0.60 -5.81
N GLY A 153 11.94 -0.28 -4.69
CA GLY A 153 11.75 -1.22 -3.59
C GLY A 153 10.91 -2.44 -3.99
N ALA A 154 9.81 -2.23 -4.71
CA ALA A 154 8.98 -3.32 -5.23
C ALA A 154 9.75 -4.20 -6.25
N ALA A 155 10.56 -3.58 -7.12
CA ALA A 155 11.42 -4.30 -8.06
C ALA A 155 12.47 -5.17 -7.35
N LEU A 156 13.08 -4.67 -6.28
CA LEU A 156 14.00 -5.45 -5.46
C LEU A 156 13.32 -6.68 -4.86
N VAL A 157 12.11 -6.55 -4.35
CA VAL A 157 11.32 -7.69 -3.84
C VAL A 157 10.98 -8.67 -4.95
N ALA A 158 10.57 -8.19 -6.11
CA ALA A 158 10.29 -9.04 -7.26
C ALA A 158 11.52 -9.86 -7.68
N LEU A 159 12.69 -9.23 -7.77
CA LEU A 159 13.96 -9.90 -8.09
C LEU A 159 14.37 -10.89 -6.98
N ALA A 160 14.30 -10.49 -5.71
CA ALA A 160 14.63 -11.36 -4.59
C ALA A 160 13.71 -12.59 -4.52
N SER A 161 12.44 -12.44 -4.87
CA SER A 161 11.47 -13.54 -4.84
C SER A 161 11.76 -14.63 -5.87
N THR A 162 12.41 -14.32 -7.00
CA THR A 162 12.85 -15.33 -7.97
C THR A 162 13.82 -16.33 -7.33
N TRP A 163 14.75 -15.85 -6.49
CA TRP A 163 15.71 -16.70 -5.77
C TRP A 163 15.09 -17.37 -4.54
N SER A 164 14.25 -16.66 -3.80
CA SER A 164 13.63 -17.19 -2.58
C SER A 164 12.62 -18.30 -2.87
N LEU A 165 11.98 -18.28 -4.03
CA LEU A 165 10.99 -19.29 -4.45
C LEU A 165 11.60 -20.43 -5.27
N ALA A 166 12.82 -20.28 -5.83
CA ALA A 166 13.46 -21.28 -6.66
C ALA A 166 13.78 -22.62 -5.96
N PRO A 167 14.25 -22.68 -4.68
CA PRO A 167 14.57 -23.94 -4.05
C PRO A 167 13.33 -24.85 -3.91
N ALA A 168 13.50 -26.15 -4.22
CA ALA A 168 12.41 -27.12 -4.11
C ALA A 168 12.09 -27.48 -2.65
N ALA A 169 13.12 -27.58 -1.79
CA ALA A 169 12.96 -27.97 -0.38
C ALA A 169 12.47 -26.78 0.47
N ALA A 170 11.49 -27.01 1.34
CA ALA A 170 10.89 -25.99 2.21
C ALA A 170 11.94 -25.31 3.12
N ALA A 171 12.84 -26.08 3.73
CA ALA A 171 13.91 -25.53 4.58
C ALA A 171 14.86 -24.59 3.81
N ALA A 172 15.21 -24.92 2.56
CA ALA A 172 16.04 -24.07 1.72
C ALA A 172 15.29 -22.79 1.30
N ARG A 173 13.98 -22.86 1.03
CA ARG A 173 13.13 -21.71 0.78
C ARG A 173 13.07 -20.80 2.02
N GLN A 174 12.85 -21.38 3.21
CA GLN A 174 12.83 -20.63 4.46
C GLN A 174 14.14 -19.86 4.68
N ALA A 175 15.30 -20.53 4.51
CA ALA A 175 16.61 -19.89 4.62
C ALA A 175 16.80 -18.74 3.59
N ALA A 176 16.31 -18.93 2.36
CA ALA A 176 16.36 -17.91 1.32
C ALA A 176 15.47 -16.69 1.67
N PHE A 177 14.25 -16.92 2.17
CA PHE A 177 13.39 -15.85 2.67
C PHE A 177 14.00 -15.12 3.86
N ALA A 178 14.58 -15.83 4.82
CA ALA A 178 15.26 -15.23 5.99
C ALA A 178 16.45 -14.36 5.57
N THR A 179 17.25 -14.83 4.61
CA THR A 179 18.38 -14.05 4.08
C THR A 179 17.89 -12.81 3.32
N GLY A 180 16.87 -12.95 2.50
CA GLY A 180 16.23 -11.84 1.80
C GLY A 180 15.63 -10.81 2.76
N ALA A 181 14.99 -11.27 3.84
CA ALA A 181 14.43 -10.41 4.86
C ALA A 181 15.49 -9.66 5.68
N LEU A 182 16.64 -10.30 5.96
CA LEU A 182 17.77 -9.64 6.60
C LEU A 182 18.32 -8.50 5.72
N ALA A 183 18.54 -8.76 4.44
CA ALA A 183 18.96 -7.74 3.48
C ALA A 183 17.92 -6.62 3.33
N GLY A 184 16.64 -6.99 3.19
CA GLY A 184 15.53 -6.03 3.10
C GLY A 184 15.39 -5.17 4.36
N GLY A 185 15.56 -5.76 5.54
CA GLY A 185 15.59 -5.06 6.82
C GLY A 185 16.75 -4.06 6.92
N ALA A 186 17.95 -4.45 6.45
CA ALA A 186 19.10 -3.55 6.37
C ALA A 186 18.82 -2.35 5.44
N ILE A 187 18.25 -2.60 4.27
CA ILE A 187 17.81 -1.56 3.33
C ILE A 187 16.79 -0.63 3.99
N TYR A 188 15.82 -1.19 4.73
CA TYR A 188 14.82 -0.42 5.45
C TYR A 188 15.45 0.55 6.45
N VAL A 189 16.36 0.06 7.32
CA VAL A 189 17.07 0.89 8.31
C VAL A 189 17.90 1.98 7.64
N VAL A 190 18.73 1.62 6.65
CA VAL A 190 19.62 2.56 5.97
C VAL A 190 18.84 3.67 5.27
N THR A 191 17.78 3.31 4.53
CA THR A 191 17.00 4.29 3.77
C THR A 191 16.20 5.24 4.68
N LEU A 192 15.65 4.74 5.78
CA LEU A 192 14.94 5.57 6.75
C LEU A 192 15.89 6.42 7.60
N ALA A 193 17.06 5.89 7.97
CA ALA A 193 18.11 6.70 8.62
C ALA A 193 18.55 7.83 7.69
N THR A 194 18.77 7.56 6.40
CA THR A 194 19.08 8.59 5.40
C THR A 194 17.99 9.65 5.31
N ALA A 195 16.72 9.25 5.29
CA ALA A 195 15.59 10.17 5.26
C ALA A 195 15.54 11.05 6.52
N TRP A 196 15.78 10.48 7.70
CA TRP A 196 15.86 11.24 8.94
C TRP A 196 17.04 12.21 8.94
N PHE A 197 18.26 11.77 8.57
CA PHE A 197 19.45 12.64 8.51
C PHE A 197 19.25 13.80 7.52
N ALA A 198 18.65 13.55 6.36
CA ALA A 198 18.39 14.57 5.35
C ALA A 198 17.37 15.63 5.79
N THR A 199 16.51 15.30 6.76
CA THR A 199 15.40 16.17 7.18
C THR A 199 15.52 16.73 8.60
N ARG A 200 16.44 16.22 9.45
CA ARG A 200 16.57 16.59 10.86
C ARG A 200 16.83 18.09 11.12
N HIS A 201 17.44 18.76 10.15
CA HIS A 201 17.72 20.21 10.20
C HIS A 201 16.50 21.08 9.85
N LEU A 202 15.44 20.48 9.30
CA LEU A 202 14.22 21.19 8.95
C LEU A 202 13.37 21.41 10.20
N GLY A 203 13.22 22.66 10.59
CA GLY A 203 12.32 23.03 11.70
C GLY A 203 10.89 22.59 11.44
N GLY A 204 10.17 22.19 12.50
CA GLY A 204 8.73 21.95 12.42
C GLY A 204 7.97 23.25 12.09
N PRO A 205 6.75 23.16 11.53
CA PRO A 205 5.85 24.31 11.45
C PRO A 205 5.66 24.86 12.86
N ALA A 206 5.61 26.20 12.99
CA ALA A 206 5.34 26.87 14.25
C ALA A 206 4.05 26.27 14.84
N ALA A 207 4.09 25.91 16.12
CA ALA A 207 2.91 25.40 16.80
C ALA A 207 1.77 26.42 16.63
N CYS A 208 0.68 26.02 16.02
CA CYS A 208 -0.50 26.86 15.92
C CYS A 208 -1.02 27.14 17.32
N THR A 209 -0.84 28.37 17.76
CA THR A 209 -1.30 28.88 19.03
C THR A 209 -2.81 29.08 18.98
N ASN A 210 -3.58 28.12 19.23
CA ASN A 210 -5.02 28.02 19.51
C ASN A 210 -5.78 27.13 18.51
N PRO A 211 -5.83 25.82 18.76
CA PRO A 211 -6.86 25.00 18.13
C PRO A 211 -8.20 25.26 18.86
N LEU A 212 -9.19 25.76 18.14
CA LEU A 212 -10.57 25.81 18.66
C LEU A 212 -11.01 24.39 19.04
N PRO A 213 -11.67 24.19 20.20
CA PRO A 213 -12.07 22.87 20.69
C PRO A 213 -13.28 22.33 19.95
N VAL A 214 -13.07 21.83 18.71
CA VAL A 214 -14.10 21.06 18.02
C VAL A 214 -14.03 19.61 18.51
N SER A 215 -15.16 19.05 18.96
CA SER A 215 -15.21 17.67 19.44
C SER A 215 -14.74 16.68 18.36
N ARG A 216 -13.91 15.71 18.75
CA ARG A 216 -13.34 14.69 17.82
C ARG A 216 -14.43 13.96 17.03
N GLY A 217 -15.57 13.63 17.67
CA GLY A 217 -16.70 12.96 17.04
C GLY A 217 -17.43 13.83 16.00
N GLY A 218 -17.54 15.14 16.24
CA GLY A 218 -18.15 16.09 15.30
C GLY A 218 -17.35 16.18 13.99
N ARG A 219 -16.02 16.10 14.07
CA ARG A 219 -15.11 16.13 12.89
C ARG A 219 -15.25 14.89 12.03
N LEU A 220 -15.22 13.71 12.64
CA LEU A 220 -15.38 12.43 11.91
C LEU A 220 -16.72 12.38 11.21
N ARG A 221 -17.80 12.84 11.88
CA ARG A 221 -19.15 12.91 11.30
C ARG A 221 -19.21 13.88 10.11
N ALA A 222 -18.56 15.03 10.21
CA ALA A 222 -18.48 16.02 9.14
C ALA A 222 -17.73 15.49 7.92
N LEU A 223 -16.58 14.80 8.13
CA LEU A 223 -15.82 14.13 7.07
C LEU A 223 -16.64 13.06 6.37
N TRP A 224 -17.36 12.22 7.13
CA TRP A 224 -18.23 11.18 6.58
C TRP A 224 -19.40 11.73 5.76
N ARG A 225 -19.92 12.90 6.14
CA ARG A 225 -20.97 13.59 5.38
C ARG A 225 -20.46 14.25 4.09
N HIS A 226 -19.16 14.52 4.00
CA HIS A 226 -18.56 15.11 2.81
C HIS A 226 -18.53 14.07 1.67
N GLY A 227 -19.39 14.24 0.67
CA GLY A 227 -19.61 13.28 -0.42
C GLY A 227 -18.33 12.91 -1.18
N PRO A 228 -17.48 13.86 -1.62
CA PRO A 228 -16.20 13.57 -2.27
C PRO A 228 -15.27 12.72 -1.40
N PHE A 229 -15.13 13.04 -0.12
CA PHE A 229 -14.27 12.29 0.81
C PHE A 229 -14.79 10.85 1.02
N ARG A 230 -16.09 10.68 1.26
CA ARG A 230 -16.71 9.36 1.38
C ARG A 230 -16.52 8.52 0.12
N ARG A 231 -16.64 9.12 -1.08
CA ARG A 231 -16.37 8.45 -2.35
C ARG A 231 -14.93 7.98 -2.42
N THR A 232 -13.98 8.81 -2.02
CA THR A 232 -12.56 8.46 -1.97
C THR A 232 -12.30 7.29 -1.03
N LEU A 233 -12.91 7.27 0.17
CA LEU A 233 -12.78 6.15 1.11
C LEU A 233 -13.36 4.84 0.56
N LEU A 234 -14.52 4.88 -0.12
CA LEU A 234 -15.11 3.68 -0.72
C LEU A 234 -14.24 3.11 -1.83
N VAL A 235 -13.70 3.96 -2.71
CA VAL A 235 -12.75 3.53 -3.75
C VAL A 235 -11.48 2.99 -3.13
N ALA A 236 -10.96 3.63 -2.08
CA ALA A 236 -9.79 3.17 -1.33
C ALA A 236 -10.01 1.78 -0.73
N ALA A 237 -11.18 1.55 -0.12
CA ALA A 237 -11.53 0.25 0.46
C ALA A 237 -11.57 -0.86 -0.59
N VAL A 238 -12.21 -0.62 -1.74
CA VAL A 238 -12.25 -1.59 -2.84
C VAL A 238 -10.85 -1.85 -3.41
N GLN A 239 -10.09 -0.78 -3.64
CA GLN A 239 -8.76 -0.85 -4.22
C GLN A 239 -7.75 -1.52 -3.30
N ALA A 240 -7.88 -1.42 -1.99
CA ALA A 240 -6.99 -2.07 -1.03
C ALA A 240 -7.45 -3.49 -0.64
N GLY A 241 -8.76 -3.73 -0.61
CA GLY A 241 -9.33 -5.00 -0.17
C GLY A 241 -9.40 -6.06 -1.27
N ILE A 242 -10.04 -5.73 -2.39
CA ILE A 242 -10.44 -6.71 -3.40
C ILE A 242 -9.49 -6.73 -4.60
N VAL A 243 -9.10 -5.56 -5.12
CA VAL A 243 -8.30 -5.46 -6.34
C VAL A 243 -6.93 -6.18 -6.22
N PRO A 244 -6.20 -6.15 -5.08
CA PRO A 244 -4.92 -6.82 -4.95
C PRO A 244 -4.99 -8.33 -4.68
N LEU A 245 -6.16 -8.96 -4.68
CA LEU A 245 -6.28 -10.40 -4.41
C LEU A 245 -5.40 -11.26 -5.31
N PHE A 246 -5.33 -10.93 -6.59
CA PHE A 246 -4.43 -11.60 -7.53
C PHE A 246 -2.95 -11.48 -7.12
N LEU A 247 -2.50 -10.29 -6.72
CA LEU A 247 -1.12 -10.07 -6.28
C LEU A 247 -0.79 -10.86 -5.00
N ARG A 248 -1.73 -10.91 -4.04
CA ARG A 248 -1.56 -11.66 -2.77
C ARG A 248 -1.51 -13.16 -2.97
N THR A 249 -2.12 -13.65 -4.03
CA THR A 249 -2.18 -15.09 -4.35
C THR A 249 -1.30 -15.47 -5.53
N LEU A 250 -0.43 -14.57 -5.98
CA LEU A 250 0.40 -14.73 -7.17
C LEU A 250 1.23 -16.04 -7.18
N PRO A 251 1.92 -16.45 -6.08
CA PRO A 251 2.64 -17.72 -6.05
C PRO A 251 1.72 -18.94 -6.13
N PHE A 252 0.52 -18.89 -5.55
CA PHE A 252 -0.47 -19.96 -5.66
C PHE A 252 -1.02 -20.08 -7.08
N PHE A 253 -1.28 -18.95 -7.74
CA PHE A 253 -1.65 -18.91 -9.14
C PHE A 253 -0.52 -19.47 -10.03
N GLY A 254 0.72 -19.10 -9.78
CA GLY A 254 1.90 -19.67 -10.46
C GLY A 254 1.97 -21.18 -10.29
N GLN A 255 1.78 -21.70 -9.08
CA GLN A 255 1.77 -23.12 -8.81
C GLN A 255 0.61 -23.83 -9.53
N ALA A 256 -0.60 -23.27 -9.52
CA ALA A 256 -1.77 -23.89 -10.12
C ALA A 256 -1.74 -23.87 -11.65
N VAL A 257 -1.36 -22.76 -12.27
CA VAL A 257 -1.45 -22.55 -13.72
C VAL A 257 -0.13 -22.89 -14.42
N HIS A 258 1.01 -22.49 -13.84
CA HIS A 258 2.33 -22.67 -14.45
C HIS A 258 3.12 -23.84 -13.88
N GLN A 259 2.58 -24.53 -12.86
CA GLN A 259 3.25 -25.60 -12.11
C GLN A 259 4.57 -25.14 -11.46
N ASP A 260 4.70 -23.83 -11.22
CA ASP A 260 5.89 -23.21 -10.66
C ASP A 260 5.51 -21.97 -9.83
N ALA A 261 5.69 -22.04 -8.51
CA ALA A 261 5.50 -20.92 -7.61
C ALA A 261 6.52 -19.78 -7.89
N GLY A 262 7.70 -20.11 -8.42
CA GLY A 262 8.76 -19.17 -8.78
C GLY A 262 8.34 -18.20 -9.90
N TRP A 263 7.33 -18.56 -10.71
CA TRP A 263 6.73 -17.69 -11.71
C TRP A 263 6.23 -16.35 -11.13
N ALA A 264 5.88 -16.32 -9.85
CA ALA A 264 5.40 -15.11 -9.18
C ALA A 264 6.43 -13.96 -9.18
N GLY A 265 7.72 -14.28 -9.13
CA GLY A 265 8.79 -13.28 -9.16
C GLY A 265 8.83 -12.50 -10.49
N PRO A 266 9.04 -13.19 -11.65
CA PRO A 266 8.97 -12.55 -12.97
C PRO A 266 7.63 -11.85 -13.23
N ALA A 267 6.50 -12.42 -12.78
CA ALA A 267 5.19 -11.80 -12.93
C ALA A 267 5.09 -10.46 -12.18
N LEU A 268 5.52 -10.44 -10.91
CA LEU A 268 5.57 -9.21 -10.11
C LEU A 268 6.55 -8.19 -10.70
N ALA A 269 7.72 -8.64 -11.21
CA ALA A 269 8.67 -7.78 -11.90
C ALA A 269 8.03 -7.12 -13.14
N THR A 270 7.29 -7.88 -13.95
CA THR A 270 6.59 -7.37 -15.14
C THR A 270 5.52 -6.35 -14.76
N ILE A 271 4.72 -6.62 -13.72
CA ILE A 271 3.71 -5.68 -13.21
C ILE A 271 4.39 -4.40 -12.71
N THR A 272 5.47 -4.53 -11.94
CA THR A 272 6.22 -3.38 -11.41
C THR A 272 6.86 -2.55 -12.54
N LEU A 273 7.35 -3.21 -13.58
CA LEU A 273 7.87 -2.54 -14.78
C LEU A 273 6.76 -1.74 -15.48
N GLY A 274 5.59 -2.33 -15.67
CA GLY A 274 4.41 -1.65 -16.22
C GLY A 274 4.01 -0.43 -15.38
N GLN A 275 4.00 -0.55 -14.06
CA GLN A 275 3.75 0.58 -13.15
C GLN A 275 4.78 1.70 -13.35
N SER A 276 6.06 1.35 -13.35
CA SER A 276 7.16 2.32 -13.40
C SER A 276 7.23 3.07 -14.72
N LEU A 277 7.12 2.35 -15.84
CA LEU A 277 7.20 2.93 -17.19
C LEU A 277 6.00 3.80 -17.52
N SER A 278 4.81 3.47 -17.01
CA SER A 278 3.59 4.24 -17.30
C SER A 278 3.43 5.48 -16.42
N LEU A 279 4.10 5.55 -15.27
CA LEU A 279 3.92 6.61 -14.29
C LEU A 279 4.15 8.02 -14.86
N PRO A 280 5.23 8.30 -15.65
CA PRO A 280 5.41 9.63 -16.26
C PRO A 280 4.25 10.00 -17.20
N GLY A 281 3.72 9.04 -17.95
CA GLY A 281 2.56 9.22 -18.83
C GLY A 281 1.30 9.58 -18.03
N TRP A 282 1.02 8.86 -16.93
CA TRP A 282 -0.11 9.15 -16.04
C TRP A 282 0.04 10.52 -15.36
N MET A 283 1.25 10.90 -14.94
CA MET A 283 1.55 12.22 -14.39
C MET A 283 1.31 13.33 -15.42
N ALA A 284 1.69 13.14 -16.68
CA ALA A 284 1.41 14.09 -17.75
C ALA A 284 -0.11 14.18 -18.02
N LEU A 285 -0.81 13.05 -18.06
CA LEU A 285 -2.24 12.98 -18.29
C LEU A 285 -3.05 13.60 -17.15
N SER A 286 -2.58 13.49 -15.90
CA SER A 286 -3.21 14.10 -14.72
C SER A 286 -3.25 15.62 -14.74
N ARG A 287 -2.43 16.26 -15.59
CA ARG A 287 -2.48 17.70 -15.83
C ARG A 287 -3.68 18.12 -16.69
N ARG A 288 -4.25 17.18 -17.46
CA ARG A 288 -5.34 17.41 -18.41
C ARG A 288 -6.66 16.77 -17.97
N LEU A 289 -6.62 15.68 -17.23
CA LEU A 289 -7.78 14.92 -16.81
C LEU A 289 -7.95 14.97 -15.29
N PRO A 290 -9.19 15.10 -14.80
CA PRO A 290 -9.46 15.03 -13.37
C PRO A 290 -9.14 13.61 -12.81
N PRO A 291 -8.72 13.49 -11.53
CA PRO A 291 -8.33 12.22 -10.93
C PRO A 291 -9.40 11.12 -11.03
N ILE A 292 -10.68 11.49 -10.96
CA ILE A 292 -11.80 10.54 -11.13
C ILE A 292 -11.77 9.85 -12.49
N VAL A 293 -11.44 10.57 -13.56
CA VAL A 293 -11.36 9.99 -14.91
C VAL A 293 -10.18 9.04 -15.03
N ILE A 294 -9.02 9.42 -14.48
CA ILE A 294 -7.82 8.55 -14.45
C ILE A 294 -8.12 7.27 -13.66
N ALA A 295 -8.79 7.37 -12.49
CA ALA A 295 -9.21 6.21 -11.72
C ALA A 295 -10.12 5.28 -12.53
N ARG A 296 -11.09 5.83 -13.28
CA ARG A 296 -11.99 5.05 -14.13
C ARG A 296 -11.25 4.33 -15.25
N ILE A 297 -10.31 5.00 -15.93
CA ILE A 297 -9.47 4.37 -16.95
C ILE A 297 -8.66 3.24 -16.33
N GLY A 298 -8.00 3.47 -15.19
CA GLY A 298 -7.21 2.45 -14.51
C GLY A 298 -8.03 1.23 -14.11
N HIS A 299 -9.24 1.40 -13.53
CA HIS A 299 -10.11 0.27 -13.20
C HIS A 299 -10.61 -0.47 -14.44
N ALA A 300 -10.93 0.23 -15.54
CA ALA A 300 -11.31 -0.41 -16.80
C ALA A 300 -10.14 -1.23 -17.38
N MET A 301 -8.93 -0.69 -17.37
CA MET A 301 -7.72 -1.42 -17.80
C MET A 301 -7.46 -2.64 -16.92
N THR A 302 -7.68 -2.55 -15.60
CA THR A 302 -7.56 -3.71 -14.69
C THR A 302 -8.55 -4.81 -15.07
N ILE A 303 -9.80 -4.47 -15.39
CA ILE A 303 -10.80 -5.44 -15.86
C ILE A 303 -10.31 -6.14 -17.13
N VAL A 304 -9.85 -5.39 -18.13
CA VAL A 304 -9.33 -5.95 -19.39
C VAL A 304 -8.14 -6.87 -19.14
N ALA A 305 -7.18 -6.46 -18.28
CA ALA A 305 -6.02 -7.27 -17.94
C ALA A 305 -6.42 -8.57 -17.24
N MET A 306 -7.33 -8.51 -16.23
CA MET A 306 -7.78 -9.68 -15.49
C MET A 306 -8.57 -10.66 -16.34
N LEU A 307 -9.51 -10.18 -17.14
CA LEU A 307 -10.27 -11.03 -18.06
C LEU A 307 -9.37 -11.61 -19.17
N GLY A 308 -8.40 -10.84 -19.64
CA GLY A 308 -7.40 -11.33 -20.58
C GLY A 308 -6.55 -12.46 -19.99
N LEU A 309 -6.14 -12.35 -18.71
CA LEU A 309 -5.36 -13.40 -18.02
C LEU A 309 -6.14 -14.70 -17.82
N VAL A 310 -7.47 -14.65 -17.75
CA VAL A 310 -8.31 -15.88 -17.77
C VAL A 310 -8.11 -16.66 -19.06
N ILE A 311 -7.95 -15.94 -20.19
CA ILE A 311 -7.89 -16.54 -21.55
C ILE A 311 -6.42 -16.85 -21.92
N ALA A 312 -5.50 -15.94 -21.62
CA ALA A 312 -4.11 -15.98 -22.10
C ALA A 312 -3.12 -15.63 -20.95
N SER A 313 -3.00 -16.52 -19.96
CA SER A 313 -2.06 -16.35 -18.84
C SER A 313 -0.62 -16.72 -19.19
N ARG A 314 -0.37 -17.42 -20.29
CA ARG A 314 0.93 -17.96 -20.69
C ARG A 314 1.54 -17.20 -21.86
N GLY A 315 2.87 -17.29 -22.01
CA GLY A 315 3.61 -16.73 -23.12
C GLY A 315 3.57 -15.19 -23.18
N ILE A 316 3.80 -14.65 -24.35
CA ILE A 316 3.85 -13.19 -24.60
C ILE A 316 2.54 -12.50 -24.23
N GLY A 317 1.39 -13.14 -24.51
CA GLY A 317 0.07 -12.61 -24.17
C GLY A 317 -0.07 -12.35 -22.66
N GLY A 318 0.31 -13.32 -21.82
CA GLY A 318 0.30 -13.17 -20.36
C GLY A 318 1.22 -12.06 -19.90
N THR A 319 2.43 -11.95 -20.46
CA THR A 319 3.39 -10.89 -20.13
C THR A 319 2.83 -9.50 -20.44
N VAL A 320 2.22 -9.32 -21.63
CA VAL A 320 1.58 -8.05 -22.02
C VAL A 320 0.43 -7.69 -21.08
N LEU A 321 -0.37 -8.67 -20.68
CA LEU A 321 -1.50 -8.46 -19.76
C LEU A 321 -1.03 -8.12 -18.33
N LEU A 322 0.04 -8.73 -17.85
CA LEU A 322 0.67 -8.37 -16.57
C LEU A 322 1.23 -6.94 -16.62
N MET A 323 1.85 -6.56 -17.73
CA MET A 323 2.33 -5.20 -17.93
C MET A 323 1.18 -4.19 -17.96
N LEU A 324 0.09 -4.50 -18.66
CA LEU A 324 -1.15 -3.72 -18.70
C LEU A 324 -1.75 -3.57 -17.29
N LEU A 325 -1.76 -4.64 -16.51
CA LEU A 325 -2.18 -4.61 -15.11
C LEU A 325 -1.32 -3.63 -14.30
N GLY A 326 0.00 -3.68 -14.46
CA GLY A 326 0.91 -2.74 -13.82
C GLY A 326 0.59 -1.28 -14.17
N MET A 327 0.40 -0.99 -15.45
CA MET A 327 0.00 0.36 -15.92
C MET A 327 -1.32 0.81 -15.29
N ALA A 328 -2.31 -0.08 -15.20
CA ALA A 328 -3.60 0.18 -14.60
C ALA A 328 -3.50 0.50 -13.10
N LEU A 329 -2.70 -0.28 -12.36
CA LEU A 329 -2.46 -0.06 -10.94
C LEU A 329 -1.74 1.27 -10.66
N ALA A 330 -0.81 1.69 -11.53
CA ALA A 330 -0.19 3.01 -11.43
C ALA A 330 -1.23 4.14 -11.57
N ALA A 331 -2.15 4.03 -12.53
CA ALA A 331 -3.23 5.00 -12.75
C ALA A 331 -4.14 5.11 -11.51
N THR A 332 -4.62 3.96 -11.01
CA THR A 332 -5.55 3.94 -9.87
C THR A 332 -4.89 4.45 -8.59
N ASN A 333 -3.62 4.10 -8.32
CA ASN A 333 -2.88 4.59 -7.17
C ASN A 333 -2.65 6.10 -7.25
N LEU A 334 -2.17 6.61 -8.39
CA LEU A 334 -1.97 8.05 -8.59
C LEU A 334 -3.27 8.83 -8.37
N ALA A 335 -4.36 8.35 -8.98
CA ALA A 335 -5.66 8.99 -8.89
C ALA A 335 -6.23 8.98 -7.47
N LEU A 336 -6.07 7.88 -6.72
CA LEU A 336 -6.57 7.75 -5.36
C LEU A 336 -5.94 8.76 -4.41
N TRP A 337 -4.61 8.92 -4.45
CA TRP A 337 -3.91 9.94 -3.66
C TRP A 337 -4.27 11.36 -4.05
N ALA A 338 -4.47 11.61 -5.35
CA ALA A 338 -4.93 12.92 -5.83
C ALA A 338 -6.36 13.22 -5.37
N MET A 339 -7.26 12.23 -5.40
CA MET A 339 -8.63 12.35 -4.88
C MET A 339 -8.63 12.64 -3.38
N LEU A 340 -7.76 11.97 -2.61
CA LEU A 340 -7.59 12.26 -1.17
C LEU A 340 -7.15 13.70 -0.94
N ALA A 341 -6.12 14.14 -1.64
CA ALA A 341 -5.58 15.50 -1.50
C ALA A 341 -6.66 16.56 -1.77
N LEU A 342 -7.44 16.38 -2.84
CA LEU A 342 -8.55 17.30 -3.18
C LEU A 342 -9.70 17.24 -2.17
N ALA A 343 -10.02 16.03 -1.66
CA ALA A 343 -11.10 15.86 -0.70
C ALA A 343 -10.72 16.33 0.72
N ALA A 344 -9.43 16.35 1.05
CA ALA A 344 -8.91 16.87 2.32
C ALA A 344 -8.81 18.41 2.34
N GLN A 345 -8.67 19.05 1.15
CA GLN A 345 -8.70 20.50 1.03
C GLN A 345 -10.13 20.99 1.27
N ARG A 346 -10.37 21.62 2.42
CA ARG A 346 -11.66 22.27 2.75
C ARG A 346 -11.61 23.75 2.42
N PRO A 347 -12.78 24.37 2.09
CA PRO A 347 -12.90 25.82 2.07
C PRO A 347 -12.53 26.39 3.45
N GLU A 348 -11.79 27.49 3.48
CA GLU A 348 -11.20 28.19 4.63
C GLU A 348 -12.18 28.63 5.74
N THR A 349 -13.48 28.33 5.60
CA THR A 349 -14.54 28.73 6.53
C THR A 349 -14.53 28.02 7.88
N SER A 350 -13.73 26.97 8.09
CA SER A 350 -13.77 26.20 9.33
C SER A 350 -12.56 26.32 10.25
N GLY A 351 -11.60 27.22 10.02
CA GLY A 351 -10.48 27.48 10.97
C GLY A 351 -9.70 26.25 11.47
N ASP A 352 -9.91 25.09 10.86
CA ASP A 352 -9.47 23.77 11.34
C ASP A 352 -8.24 23.31 10.55
N THR A 353 -7.06 23.52 11.12
CA THR A 353 -5.76 23.25 10.49
C THR A 353 -5.31 21.78 10.58
N ASN A 354 -6.17 20.87 11.03
CA ASN A 354 -5.81 19.47 11.23
C ASN A 354 -5.90 18.65 9.93
N GLU A 355 -4.80 18.55 9.21
CA GLU A 355 -4.66 17.78 7.96
C GLU A 355 -4.43 16.28 8.21
N ALA A 356 -4.01 15.87 9.42
CA ALA A 356 -3.64 14.49 9.74
C ALA A 356 -4.88 13.58 9.90
N THR A 357 -5.98 14.07 10.46
CA THR A 357 -7.20 13.27 10.67
C THR A 357 -7.80 12.69 9.36
N PRO A 358 -7.98 13.46 8.26
CA PRO A 358 -8.45 12.88 6.98
C PRO A 358 -7.49 11.84 6.43
N VAL A 359 -6.19 12.08 6.51
CA VAL A 359 -5.16 11.12 6.06
C VAL A 359 -5.15 9.87 6.94
N GLY A 360 -5.22 10.03 8.26
CA GLY A 360 -5.30 8.91 9.20
C GLY A 360 -6.53 8.03 8.93
N LEU A 361 -7.72 8.63 8.74
CA LEU A 361 -8.95 7.88 8.42
C LEU A 361 -8.85 7.15 7.06
N PHE A 362 -8.21 7.77 6.08
CA PHE A 362 -7.94 7.16 4.79
C PHE A 362 -6.99 5.95 4.93
N LEU A 363 -5.87 6.07 5.65
CA LEU A 363 -4.94 4.98 5.89
C LEU A 363 -5.58 3.84 6.69
N THR A 364 -6.36 4.16 7.71
CA THR A 364 -7.14 3.17 8.47
C THR A 364 -8.11 2.41 7.55
N THR A 365 -8.80 3.12 6.64
CA THR A 365 -9.70 2.49 5.66
C THR A 365 -8.93 1.55 4.73
N LEU A 366 -7.78 1.98 4.19
CA LEU A 366 -6.93 1.15 3.34
C LEU A 366 -6.48 -0.13 4.05
N LYS A 367 -5.91 0.00 5.25
CA LYS A 367 -5.38 -1.14 6.01
C LYS A 367 -6.48 -2.08 6.49
N SER A 368 -7.62 -1.56 6.93
CA SER A 368 -8.78 -2.38 7.31
C SER A 368 -9.35 -3.16 6.13
N ALA A 369 -9.46 -2.53 4.97
CA ALA A 369 -9.90 -3.20 3.75
C ALA A 369 -8.88 -4.25 3.28
N ALA A 370 -7.58 -3.95 3.36
CA ALA A 370 -6.52 -4.91 3.07
C ALA A 370 -6.53 -6.11 4.03
N ALA A 371 -6.87 -5.89 5.30
CA ALA A 371 -7.07 -6.97 6.27
C ALA A 371 -8.20 -7.93 5.86
N ILE A 372 -9.34 -7.38 5.42
CA ILE A 372 -10.43 -8.17 4.84
C ILE A 372 -9.95 -8.93 3.59
N GLY A 373 -9.19 -8.27 2.72
CA GLY A 373 -8.60 -8.90 1.54
C GLY A 373 -7.68 -10.08 1.89
N ASN A 374 -6.87 -9.99 2.94
CA ASN A 374 -6.03 -11.08 3.42
C ASN A 374 -6.86 -12.27 3.92
N LEU A 375 -7.95 -12.00 4.64
CA LEU A 375 -8.88 -13.06 5.07
C LEU A 375 -9.54 -13.74 3.88
N VAL A 376 -10.00 -12.97 2.90
CA VAL A 376 -10.58 -13.50 1.65
C VAL A 376 -9.55 -14.34 0.90
N SER A 377 -8.30 -13.88 0.76
CA SER A 377 -7.22 -14.64 0.12
C SER A 377 -6.95 -15.97 0.83
N GLY A 378 -6.87 -15.96 2.16
CA GLY A 378 -6.68 -17.17 2.97
C GLY A 378 -7.84 -18.15 2.80
N THR A 379 -9.09 -17.66 2.80
CA THR A 379 -10.29 -18.50 2.58
C THR A 379 -10.30 -19.10 1.18
N MET A 380 -9.96 -18.33 0.15
CA MET A 380 -9.90 -18.81 -1.24
C MET A 380 -8.87 -19.93 -1.37
N VAL A 381 -7.66 -19.75 -0.83
CA VAL A 381 -6.63 -20.79 -0.85
C VAL A 381 -7.10 -22.03 -0.05
N ALA A 382 -7.75 -21.85 1.10
CA ALA A 382 -8.29 -22.97 1.88
C ALA A 382 -9.32 -23.79 1.12
N LEU A 383 -10.25 -23.11 0.42
CA LEU A 383 -11.29 -23.78 -0.36
C LEU A 383 -10.73 -24.59 -1.54
N THR A 384 -9.64 -24.14 -2.14
CA THR A 384 -9.05 -24.78 -3.32
C THR A 384 -8.02 -25.85 -2.99
N THR A 385 -7.47 -25.85 -1.77
CA THR A 385 -6.50 -26.87 -1.31
C THR A 385 -7.13 -27.97 -0.46
N SER A 386 -8.44 -27.89 -0.16
CA SER A 386 -9.17 -28.88 0.62
C SER A 386 -9.37 -30.17 -0.17
N PRO A 387 -9.16 -31.39 0.45
CA PRO A 387 -9.42 -32.66 -0.20
C PRO A 387 -10.87 -32.86 -0.70
N MET A 388 -11.83 -32.15 -0.07
CA MET A 388 -13.24 -32.20 -0.47
C MET A 388 -13.53 -31.43 -1.78
N THR A 389 -12.62 -30.58 -2.23
CA THR A 389 -12.78 -29.78 -3.47
C THR A 389 -11.93 -30.29 -4.62
N SER A 390 -11.22 -31.42 -4.43
CA SER A 390 -10.50 -32.13 -5.50
C SER A 390 -11.44 -32.82 -6.52
N ALA A 391 -12.77 -32.64 -6.37
CA ALA A 391 -13.74 -33.06 -7.38
C ALA A 391 -13.57 -32.22 -8.66
N PRO A 392 -13.84 -32.78 -9.86
CA PRO A 392 -13.73 -32.08 -11.14
C PRO A 392 -14.54 -30.77 -11.19
N ASP A 393 -15.57 -30.63 -10.36
CA ASP A 393 -16.47 -29.49 -10.27
C ASP A 393 -16.19 -28.55 -9.07
N GLY A 394 -15.03 -28.67 -8.42
CA GLY A 394 -14.63 -27.82 -7.28
C GLY A 394 -14.33 -26.37 -7.69
N PRO A 395 -14.40 -25.40 -6.76
CA PRO A 395 -14.11 -24.00 -7.05
C PRO A 395 -12.69 -23.84 -7.59
N ASP A 396 -12.57 -23.29 -8.79
CA ASP A 396 -11.30 -23.03 -9.44
C ASP A 396 -10.65 -21.77 -8.80
N LEU A 397 -9.51 -21.95 -8.13
CA LEU A 397 -8.71 -20.86 -7.58
C LEU A 397 -8.39 -19.82 -8.66
N THR A 398 -8.08 -20.28 -9.87
CA THR A 398 -7.70 -19.43 -11.00
C THR A 398 -8.81 -18.46 -11.35
N ALA A 399 -10.03 -18.95 -11.49
CA ALA A 399 -11.19 -18.10 -11.77
C ALA A 399 -11.47 -17.12 -10.63
N GLY A 400 -11.43 -17.58 -9.37
CA GLY A 400 -11.68 -16.73 -8.20
C GLY A 400 -10.69 -15.58 -8.08
N VAL A 401 -9.38 -15.85 -8.16
CA VAL A 401 -8.34 -14.81 -8.00
C VAL A 401 -8.30 -13.80 -9.14
N LEU A 402 -8.84 -14.12 -10.30
CA LEU A 402 -8.95 -13.20 -11.43
C LEU A 402 -10.29 -12.46 -11.47
N LEU A 403 -11.41 -13.11 -11.15
CA LEU A 403 -12.75 -12.53 -11.28
C LEU A 403 -13.13 -11.63 -10.10
N LEU A 404 -12.68 -11.92 -8.87
CA LEU A 404 -12.97 -11.04 -7.74
C LEU A 404 -12.39 -9.62 -7.91
N PRO A 405 -11.14 -9.42 -8.36
CA PRO A 405 -10.65 -8.10 -8.73
C PRO A 405 -11.50 -7.39 -9.79
N VAL A 406 -12.06 -8.13 -10.77
CA VAL A 406 -13.00 -7.56 -11.75
C VAL A 406 -14.25 -7.02 -11.09
N VAL A 407 -14.87 -7.80 -10.18
CA VAL A 407 -16.02 -7.34 -9.38
C VAL A 407 -15.65 -6.08 -8.57
N GLY A 408 -14.49 -6.07 -7.93
CA GLY A 408 -13.98 -4.89 -7.22
C GLY A 408 -13.87 -3.67 -8.12
N CYS A 409 -13.28 -3.83 -9.30
CA CYS A 409 -13.17 -2.74 -10.27
C CYS A 409 -14.54 -2.23 -10.77
N LEU A 410 -15.51 -3.13 -10.99
CA LEU A 410 -16.88 -2.75 -11.35
C LEU A 410 -17.56 -1.95 -10.23
N LEU A 411 -17.36 -2.34 -8.97
CA LEU A 411 -17.85 -1.58 -7.80
C LEU A 411 -17.20 -0.20 -7.73
N ALA A 412 -15.87 -0.10 -7.95
CA ALA A 412 -15.17 1.17 -7.99
C ALA A 412 -15.70 2.07 -9.12
N LEU A 413 -15.92 1.54 -10.31
CA LEU A 413 -16.49 2.27 -11.44
C LEU A 413 -17.92 2.75 -11.14
N TYR A 414 -18.72 1.93 -10.44
CA TYR A 414 -20.06 2.33 -9.99
C TYR A 414 -20.00 3.52 -9.01
N VAL A 415 -19.10 3.48 -8.01
CA VAL A 415 -18.88 4.57 -7.05
C VAL A 415 -18.38 5.85 -7.75
N LEU A 416 -17.57 5.69 -8.80
CA LEU A 416 -16.99 6.80 -9.57
C LEU A 416 -17.92 7.35 -10.67
N ARG A 417 -19.16 6.87 -10.79
CA ARG A 417 -20.11 7.38 -11.80
C ARG A 417 -20.32 8.90 -11.64
N PRO A 418 -20.45 9.64 -12.75
CA PRO A 418 -20.88 11.03 -12.70
C PRO A 418 -22.26 11.05 -12.05
N ARG A 419 -22.42 11.75 -10.94
CA ARG A 419 -23.76 12.11 -10.48
C ARG A 419 -24.22 13.22 -11.37
N GLY A 420 -25.34 13.05 -12.06
CA GLY A 420 -25.98 14.14 -12.80
C GLY A 420 -26.00 15.39 -11.91
N ALA A 421 -25.65 16.53 -12.47
CA ALA A 421 -25.85 17.81 -11.80
C ALA A 421 -27.32 17.81 -11.33
N PRO A 422 -27.60 18.22 -10.07
CA PRO A 422 -28.98 18.45 -9.69
C PRO A 422 -29.57 19.37 -10.76
N ALA A 423 -30.70 18.96 -11.34
CA ALA A 423 -31.42 19.79 -12.30
C ALA A 423 -31.49 21.19 -11.66
N ALA A 424 -30.88 22.17 -12.34
CA ALA A 424 -31.02 23.55 -11.92
C ALA A 424 -32.52 23.80 -11.86
N SER A 425 -33.06 24.02 -10.67
CA SER A 425 -34.39 24.54 -10.52
C SER A 425 -34.41 25.87 -11.28
N VAL A 426 -34.99 25.82 -12.46
CA VAL A 426 -35.30 27.03 -13.24
C VAL A 426 -36.23 27.85 -12.37
N PRO A 427 -35.95 29.15 -12.13
CA PRO A 427 -36.75 30.03 -11.32
C PRO A 427 -38.16 30.26 -11.87
#